data_4253dfd1f64f15cbaf3013b52a8f8f99
#
_entry.id   4253dfd1f64f15cbaf3013b52a8f8f99
#
_cell.length_a   1.000
_cell.length_b   1.000
_cell.length_c   1.000
_cell.angle_alpha   90.00
_cell.angle_beta   90.00
_cell.angle_gamma   90.00
#
_symmetry.space_group_name_H-M   'P 1'
#
loop_
_entity.id
_entity.type
_entity.pdbx_description
1 polymer ?
#
loop_
_entity_poly.entity_id
_entity_poly.type
_entity_poly.pdbx_seq_one_letter_code
_entity_poly.pdbx_strand_id
1 'polypeptide(L)'
;VFPVPDGDTGSNMSATMQAAIRPIQNSDDTSAGAIAAKLAHGALLGARGNSGVILSQMLRGLAQGLDKKQTFNASDLAAALQEAQRLAYRAVLKPVEGTILTVVRETAEAAKQSAERGDDLVGLLQESVVAARLAVTRTPDLLPILKQAGVVDAGGQGLCTILEGVWRYVRGEAGNVANGQDESVATVTAPSTPVRAASMTQSS
;
A
#
# COMPACT_ATOMS: atom_id res chain seq x y z
N VAL A 1 2.64 16.84 9.50
CA VAL A 1 3.61 15.95 10.15
C VAL A 1 3.13 14.53 9.94
N PHE A 2 3.99 13.64 9.48
CA PHE A 2 3.67 12.22 9.25
C PHE A 2 4.13 11.38 10.46
N PRO A 3 3.36 10.39 10.93
CA PRO A 3 2.00 10.02 10.52
C PRO A 3 0.92 10.96 11.11
N VAL A 4 -0.15 11.21 10.35
CA VAL A 4 -1.31 12.01 10.79
C VAL A 4 -2.59 11.20 10.65
N PRO A 5 -3.52 11.24 11.61
CA PRO A 5 -4.78 10.50 11.59
C PRO A 5 -5.88 11.28 10.84
N ASP A 6 -5.63 11.66 9.58
CA ASP A 6 -6.54 12.53 8.80
C ASP A 6 -7.77 11.78 8.26
N GLY A 7 -7.77 10.44 8.36
CA GLY A 7 -8.87 9.61 7.85
C GLY A 7 -8.95 9.51 6.31
N ASP A 8 -8.06 10.18 5.58
CA ASP A 8 -8.07 10.29 4.12
C ASP A 8 -7.01 9.40 3.40
N THR A 9 -6.20 8.66 4.15
CA THR A 9 -5.09 7.85 3.61
C THR A 9 -5.52 6.91 2.49
N GLY A 10 -6.61 6.17 2.68
CA GLY A 10 -7.13 5.25 1.67
C GLY A 10 -7.59 5.97 0.40
N SER A 11 -8.30 7.09 0.54
CA SER A 11 -8.77 7.91 -0.58
C SER A 11 -7.59 8.50 -1.35
N ASN A 12 -6.56 8.97 -0.66
CA ASN A 12 -5.35 9.53 -1.26
C ASN A 12 -4.57 8.45 -2.04
N MET A 13 -4.41 7.25 -1.47
CA MET A 13 -3.76 6.12 -2.15
C MET A 13 -4.57 5.67 -3.36
N SER A 14 -5.89 5.55 -3.24
CA SER A 14 -6.78 5.18 -4.34
C SER A 14 -6.69 6.19 -5.49
N ALA A 15 -6.79 7.49 -5.19
CA ALA A 15 -6.67 8.55 -6.20
C ALA A 15 -5.30 8.54 -6.90
N THR A 16 -4.23 8.30 -6.15
CA THR A 16 -2.87 8.18 -6.68
C THR A 16 -2.75 6.97 -7.61
N MET A 17 -3.29 5.79 -7.23
CA MET A 17 -3.30 4.60 -8.08
C MET A 17 -4.14 4.79 -9.34
N GLN A 18 -5.31 5.43 -9.25
CA GLN A 18 -6.12 5.76 -10.43
C GLN A 18 -5.35 6.66 -11.41
N ALA A 19 -4.62 7.65 -10.90
CA ALA A 19 -3.76 8.49 -11.74
C ALA A 19 -2.60 7.71 -12.36
N ALA A 20 -2.00 6.75 -11.62
CA ALA A 20 -0.96 5.86 -12.12
C ALA A 20 -1.44 5.00 -13.29
N ILE A 21 -2.66 4.49 -13.23
CA ILE A 21 -3.22 3.56 -14.23
C ILE A 21 -3.61 4.28 -15.52
N ARG A 22 -4.09 5.53 -15.47
CA ARG A 22 -4.59 6.27 -16.65
C ARG A 22 -3.65 6.24 -17.87
N PRO A 23 -2.33 6.48 -17.76
CA PRO A 23 -1.42 6.49 -18.91
C PRO A 23 -1.24 5.13 -19.59
N ILE A 24 -1.60 4.02 -18.91
CA ILE A 24 -1.43 2.66 -19.45
C ILE A 24 -2.72 2.05 -19.99
N GLN A 25 -3.90 2.59 -19.65
CA GLN A 25 -5.19 2.04 -20.06
C GLN A 25 -5.36 1.94 -21.60
N ASN A 26 -4.76 2.88 -22.33
CA ASN A 26 -4.82 2.93 -23.80
C ASN A 26 -3.41 2.89 -24.41
N SER A 27 -2.48 2.21 -23.75
CA SER A 27 -1.09 2.10 -24.21
C SER A 27 -0.88 0.81 -24.96
N ASP A 28 -0.27 0.89 -26.12
CA ASP A 28 0.18 -0.27 -26.92
C ASP A 28 1.51 -0.85 -26.42
N ASP A 29 2.10 -0.29 -25.38
CA ASP A 29 3.34 -0.80 -24.79
C ASP A 29 3.14 -2.17 -24.15
N THR A 30 4.00 -3.09 -24.50
CA THR A 30 4.10 -4.43 -23.94
C THR A 30 5.35 -4.64 -23.08
N SER A 31 6.24 -3.66 -23.05
CA SER A 31 7.47 -3.69 -22.26
C SER A 31 7.19 -3.40 -20.79
N ALA A 32 7.63 -4.28 -19.90
CA ALA A 32 7.48 -4.12 -18.46
C ALA A 32 8.07 -2.80 -17.96
N GLY A 33 9.26 -2.43 -18.43
CA GLY A 33 9.92 -1.18 -18.07
C GLY A 33 9.15 0.05 -18.55
N ALA A 34 8.62 0.05 -19.78
CA ALA A 34 7.84 1.16 -20.31
C ALA A 34 6.51 1.33 -19.56
N ILE A 35 5.81 0.23 -19.25
CA ILE A 35 4.59 0.24 -18.45
C ILE A 35 4.87 0.77 -17.04
N ALA A 36 5.92 0.27 -16.38
CA ALA A 36 6.31 0.73 -15.05
C ALA A 36 6.67 2.22 -15.03
N ALA A 37 7.36 2.72 -16.05
CA ALA A 37 7.69 4.14 -16.20
C ALA A 37 6.43 5.02 -16.34
N LYS A 38 5.46 4.59 -17.14
CA LYS A 38 4.16 5.28 -17.29
C LYS A 38 3.35 5.28 -16.00
N LEU A 39 3.30 4.15 -15.28
CA LEU A 39 2.68 4.05 -13.95
C LEU A 39 3.30 5.03 -12.97
N ALA A 40 4.64 5.05 -12.89
CA ALA A 40 5.37 5.95 -11.99
C ALA A 40 5.13 7.43 -12.33
N HIS A 41 5.11 7.78 -13.61
CA HIS A 41 4.84 9.13 -14.06
C HIS A 41 3.40 9.58 -13.70
N GLY A 42 2.41 8.74 -13.98
CA GLY A 42 1.01 9.02 -13.61
C GLY A 42 0.82 9.17 -12.10
N ALA A 43 1.45 8.28 -11.31
CA ALA A 43 1.42 8.37 -9.86
C ALA A 43 2.06 9.65 -9.33
N LEU A 44 3.18 10.09 -9.91
CA LEU A 44 3.85 11.32 -9.51
C LEU A 44 2.97 12.55 -9.75
N LEU A 45 2.34 12.64 -10.91
CA LEU A 45 1.46 13.76 -11.26
C LEU A 45 0.16 13.76 -10.45
N GLY A 46 -0.33 12.60 -10.04
CA GLY A 46 -1.58 12.44 -9.30
C GLY A 46 -1.41 12.17 -7.81
N ALA A 47 -0.19 12.29 -7.26
CA ALA A 47 0.09 12.02 -5.85
C ALA A 47 -0.73 12.95 -4.93
N ARG A 48 -1.43 12.35 -3.96
CA ARG A 48 -2.23 13.08 -2.98
C ARG A 48 -1.82 12.71 -1.56
N GLY A 49 -1.67 13.72 -0.72
CA GLY A 49 -1.25 13.55 0.66
C GLY A 49 0.11 12.88 0.81
N ASN A 50 0.54 12.66 2.04
CA ASN A 50 1.81 11.98 2.31
C ASN A 50 1.83 10.54 1.81
N SER A 51 0.72 9.82 1.96
CA SER A 51 0.58 8.43 1.51
C SER A 51 0.70 8.28 0.00
N GLY A 52 0.08 9.20 -0.77
CA GLY A 52 0.21 9.22 -2.23
C GLY A 52 1.63 9.57 -2.68
N VAL A 53 2.30 10.50 -2.01
CA VAL A 53 3.70 10.84 -2.30
C VAL A 53 4.60 9.61 -2.07
N ILE A 54 4.47 8.92 -0.94
CA ILE A 54 5.24 7.71 -0.64
C ILE A 54 4.96 6.64 -1.70
N LEU A 55 3.67 6.38 -2.00
CA LEU A 55 3.27 5.41 -3.02
C LEU A 55 3.84 5.75 -4.41
N SER A 56 3.83 7.03 -4.80
CA SER A 56 4.43 7.47 -6.08
C SER A 56 5.93 7.19 -6.15
N GLN A 57 6.64 7.37 -5.04
CA GLN A 57 8.07 7.05 -4.97
C GLN A 57 8.34 5.54 -4.97
N MET A 58 7.45 4.74 -4.38
CA MET A 58 7.52 3.27 -4.50
C MET A 58 7.37 2.84 -5.96
N LEU A 59 6.35 3.34 -6.67
CA LEU A 59 6.14 3.05 -8.09
C LEU A 59 7.33 3.53 -8.95
N ARG A 60 7.92 4.67 -8.61
CA ARG A 60 9.16 5.14 -9.25
C ARG A 60 10.32 4.17 -9.02
N GLY A 61 10.47 3.64 -7.81
CA GLY A 61 11.50 2.64 -7.51
C GLY A 61 11.29 1.36 -8.30
N LEU A 62 10.06 0.86 -8.38
CA LEU A 62 9.72 -0.27 -9.25
C LEU A 62 10.09 -0.01 -10.72
N ALA A 63 9.77 1.18 -11.24
CA ALA A 63 10.12 1.56 -12.60
C ALA A 63 11.64 1.61 -12.84
N GLN A 64 12.41 2.09 -11.87
CA GLN A 64 13.88 2.10 -11.94
C GLN A 64 14.46 0.68 -11.94
N GLY A 65 13.93 -0.20 -11.08
CA GLY A 65 14.38 -1.60 -11.01
C GLY A 65 14.02 -2.43 -12.26
N LEU A 66 12.96 -2.03 -12.96
CA LEU A 66 12.52 -2.67 -14.21
C LEU A 66 12.94 -1.92 -15.49
N ASP A 67 13.80 -0.91 -15.38
CA ASP A 67 14.22 -0.11 -16.56
C ASP A 67 14.74 -1.02 -17.68
N LYS A 68 14.30 -0.74 -18.91
CA LYS A 68 14.66 -1.48 -20.15
C LYS A 68 14.30 -2.97 -20.17
N LYS A 69 13.56 -3.47 -19.17
CA LYS A 69 13.08 -4.85 -19.17
C LYS A 69 11.87 -5.00 -20.11
N GLN A 70 11.92 -5.96 -21.02
CA GLN A 70 10.75 -6.37 -21.81
C GLN A 70 9.80 -7.21 -20.94
N THR A 71 10.36 -8.19 -20.26
CA THR A 71 9.72 -9.04 -19.28
C THR A 71 10.57 -9.04 -18.01
N PHE A 72 10.04 -9.53 -16.91
CA PHE A 72 10.77 -9.68 -15.66
C PHE A 72 10.47 -11.03 -15.00
N ASN A 73 11.41 -11.50 -14.23
CA ASN A 73 11.30 -12.70 -13.41
C ASN A 73 11.27 -12.34 -11.91
N ALA A 74 11.26 -13.35 -11.04
CA ALA A 74 11.24 -13.17 -9.59
C ALA A 74 12.43 -12.33 -9.08
N SER A 75 13.64 -12.58 -9.56
CA SER A 75 14.83 -11.82 -9.15
C SER A 75 14.77 -10.35 -9.58
N ASP A 76 14.23 -10.07 -10.77
CA ASP A 76 14.03 -8.71 -11.27
C ASP A 76 12.99 -7.97 -10.40
N LEU A 77 11.89 -8.64 -10.04
CA LEU A 77 10.86 -8.04 -9.17
C LEU A 77 11.38 -7.81 -7.75
N ALA A 78 12.15 -8.74 -7.20
CA ALA A 78 12.77 -8.57 -5.89
C ALA A 78 13.69 -7.34 -5.86
N ALA A 79 14.56 -7.19 -6.88
CA ALA A 79 15.42 -6.01 -7.02
C ALA A 79 14.61 -4.71 -7.15
N ALA A 80 13.52 -4.73 -7.92
CA ALA A 80 12.64 -3.58 -8.10
C ALA A 80 11.91 -3.20 -6.79
N LEU A 81 11.49 -4.18 -5.98
CA LEU A 81 10.90 -3.93 -4.66
C LEU A 81 11.92 -3.35 -3.67
N GLN A 82 13.20 -3.77 -3.72
CA GLN A 82 14.27 -3.16 -2.92
C GLN A 82 14.47 -1.68 -3.31
N GLU A 83 14.43 -1.37 -4.59
CA GLU A 83 14.52 0.01 -5.06
C GLU A 83 13.29 0.84 -4.67
N ALA A 84 12.08 0.25 -4.72
CA ALA A 84 10.86 0.86 -4.22
C ALA A 84 10.95 1.22 -2.74
N GLN A 85 11.44 0.30 -1.89
CA GLN A 85 11.72 0.55 -0.49
C GLN A 85 12.69 1.73 -0.31
N ARG A 86 13.82 1.71 -1.02
CA ARG A 86 14.86 2.74 -0.93
C ARG A 86 14.31 4.13 -1.24
N LEU A 87 13.50 4.28 -2.29
CA LEU A 87 12.90 5.55 -2.66
C LEU A 87 11.77 5.97 -1.71
N ALA A 88 10.97 5.04 -1.19
CA ALA A 88 9.96 5.33 -0.18
C ALA A 88 10.58 5.96 1.08
N TYR A 89 11.66 5.38 1.61
CA TYR A 89 12.35 5.92 2.78
C TYR A 89 12.99 7.29 2.50
N ARG A 90 13.52 7.52 1.31
CA ARG A 90 14.07 8.83 0.90
C ARG A 90 13.02 9.93 0.75
N ALA A 91 11.79 9.57 0.50
CA ALA A 91 10.70 10.53 0.36
C ALA A 91 10.28 11.19 1.69
N VAL A 92 10.72 10.63 2.81
CA VAL A 92 10.33 11.08 4.14
C VAL A 92 11.54 11.61 4.89
N LEU A 93 11.48 12.86 5.34
CA LEU A 93 12.60 13.50 6.06
C LEU A 93 12.98 12.77 7.36
N LYS A 94 11.96 12.25 8.08
CA LYS A 94 12.13 11.48 9.31
C LYS A 94 11.29 10.21 9.19
N PRO A 95 11.85 9.12 8.65
CA PRO A 95 11.14 7.84 8.57
C PRO A 95 10.72 7.36 9.96
N VAL A 96 9.48 6.89 10.05
CA VAL A 96 8.90 6.36 11.29
C VAL A 96 8.48 4.91 11.05
N GLU A 97 8.96 4.01 11.90
CA GLU A 97 8.55 2.61 11.89
C GLU A 97 7.13 2.44 12.44
N GLY A 98 6.48 1.35 12.09
CA GLY A 98 5.05 1.14 12.36
C GLY A 98 4.13 1.85 11.36
N THR A 99 4.63 2.18 10.17
CA THR A 99 3.90 2.83 9.08
C THR A 99 4.04 2.05 7.78
N ILE A 100 3.50 2.57 6.67
CA ILE A 100 3.70 2.05 5.31
C ILE A 100 5.18 1.77 5.00
N LEU A 101 6.11 2.52 5.61
CA LEU A 101 7.55 2.33 5.43
C LEU A 101 8.01 0.98 5.98
N THR A 102 7.52 0.57 7.15
CA THR A 102 7.79 -0.77 7.70
C THR A 102 7.25 -1.85 6.78
N VAL A 103 6.01 -1.68 6.29
CA VAL A 103 5.37 -2.67 5.42
C VAL A 103 6.14 -2.84 4.10
N VAL A 104 6.54 -1.75 3.44
CA VAL A 104 7.33 -1.86 2.21
C VAL A 104 8.70 -2.50 2.45
N ARG A 105 9.36 -2.19 3.57
CA ARG A 105 10.64 -2.78 3.93
C ARG A 105 10.54 -4.30 4.11
N GLU A 106 9.59 -4.76 4.90
CA GLU A 106 9.41 -6.18 5.17
C GLU A 106 8.95 -6.95 3.93
N THR A 107 8.11 -6.34 3.10
CA THR A 107 7.71 -6.88 1.80
C THR A 107 8.93 -7.06 0.87
N ALA A 108 9.77 -6.05 0.76
CA ALA A 108 10.95 -6.09 -0.09
C ALA A 108 11.98 -7.12 0.40
N GLU A 109 12.16 -7.26 1.70
CA GLU A 109 13.05 -8.26 2.28
C GLU A 109 12.53 -9.70 2.04
N ALA A 110 11.23 -9.94 2.22
CA ALA A 110 10.61 -11.23 1.93
C ALA A 110 10.74 -11.59 0.44
N ALA A 111 10.52 -10.63 -0.45
CA ALA A 111 10.71 -10.83 -1.89
C ALA A 111 12.15 -11.20 -2.24
N LYS A 112 13.13 -10.54 -1.63
CA LYS A 112 14.55 -10.86 -1.81
C LYS A 112 14.86 -12.29 -1.36
N GLN A 113 14.45 -12.67 -0.16
CA GLN A 113 14.67 -14.00 0.39
C GLN A 113 14.00 -15.09 -0.46
N SER A 114 12.79 -14.83 -0.97
CA SER A 114 12.08 -15.73 -1.88
C SER A 114 12.86 -15.92 -3.19
N ALA A 115 13.32 -14.84 -3.80
CA ALA A 115 14.15 -14.92 -5.01
C ALA A 115 15.48 -15.66 -4.80
N GLU A 116 16.14 -15.47 -3.63
CA GLU A 116 17.37 -16.17 -3.25
C GLU A 116 17.15 -17.66 -3.05
N ARG A 117 15.95 -18.10 -2.63
CA ARG A 117 15.57 -19.51 -2.57
C ARG A 117 15.27 -20.12 -3.94
N GLY A 118 15.11 -19.29 -4.98
CA GLY A 118 14.78 -19.74 -6.33
C GLY A 118 13.27 -19.90 -6.55
N ASP A 119 12.42 -19.28 -5.73
CA ASP A 119 10.98 -19.28 -5.93
C ASP A 119 10.61 -18.61 -7.27
N ASP A 120 9.51 -19.03 -7.87
CA ASP A 120 8.97 -18.39 -9.05
C ASP A 120 8.26 -17.05 -8.70
N LEU A 121 7.78 -16.35 -9.71
CA LEU A 121 7.11 -15.06 -9.52
C LEU A 121 5.85 -15.17 -8.63
N VAL A 122 5.10 -16.26 -8.74
CA VAL A 122 3.87 -16.49 -7.95
C VAL A 122 4.22 -16.71 -6.49
N GLY A 123 5.22 -17.56 -6.24
CA GLY A 123 5.72 -17.82 -4.89
C GLY A 123 6.28 -16.56 -4.22
N LEU A 124 7.08 -15.77 -4.94
CA LEU A 124 7.59 -14.50 -4.46
C LEU A 124 6.46 -13.52 -4.08
N LEU A 125 5.44 -13.38 -4.93
CA LEU A 125 4.30 -12.52 -4.63
C LEU A 125 3.52 -13.02 -3.42
N GLN A 126 3.35 -14.32 -3.26
CA GLN A 126 2.72 -14.92 -2.09
C GLN A 126 3.46 -14.56 -0.79
N GLU A 127 4.78 -14.80 -0.76
CA GLU A 127 5.62 -14.47 0.39
C GLU A 127 5.60 -12.96 0.70
N SER A 128 5.61 -12.12 -0.33
CA SER A 128 5.49 -10.66 -0.21
C SER A 128 4.18 -10.24 0.44
N VAL A 129 3.05 -10.86 0.05
CA VAL A 129 1.73 -10.59 0.64
C VAL A 129 1.67 -11.06 2.09
N VAL A 130 2.21 -12.25 2.40
CA VAL A 130 2.26 -12.76 3.78
C VAL A 130 3.06 -11.82 4.67
N ALA A 131 4.23 -11.39 4.21
CA ALA A 131 5.07 -10.43 4.95
C ALA A 131 4.36 -9.08 5.15
N ALA A 132 3.69 -8.56 4.11
CA ALA A 132 2.93 -7.32 4.20
C ALA A 132 1.82 -7.41 5.26
N ARG A 133 1.04 -8.49 5.27
CA ARG A 133 -0.02 -8.72 6.29
C ARG A 133 0.54 -8.76 7.70
N LEU A 134 1.62 -9.51 7.90
CA LEU A 134 2.29 -9.60 9.22
C LEU A 134 2.85 -8.24 9.64
N ALA A 135 3.44 -7.49 8.73
CA ALA A 135 3.94 -6.15 9.03
C ALA A 135 2.81 -5.21 9.44
N VAL A 136 1.66 -5.22 8.72
CA VAL A 136 0.48 -4.40 9.07
C VAL A 136 -0.01 -4.72 10.47
N THR A 137 -0.18 -5.99 10.83
CA THR A 137 -0.67 -6.38 12.17
C THR A 137 0.26 -5.94 13.29
N ARG A 138 1.56 -5.78 13.03
CA ARG A 138 2.57 -5.33 14.01
C ARG A 138 2.75 -3.82 14.08
N THR A 139 2.13 -3.05 13.19
CA THR A 139 2.27 -1.58 13.21
C THR A 139 1.89 -0.94 14.55
N PRO A 140 0.85 -1.39 15.31
CA PRO A 140 0.54 -0.84 16.63
C PRO A 140 1.62 -1.11 17.69
N ASP A 141 2.40 -2.17 17.54
CA ASP A 141 3.48 -2.47 18.49
C ASP A 141 4.72 -1.58 18.27
N LEU A 142 4.87 -1.07 17.04
CA LEU A 142 5.98 -0.18 16.65
C LEU A 142 5.64 1.30 16.83
N LEU A 143 4.35 1.68 16.73
CA LEU A 143 3.90 3.05 16.78
C LEU A 143 2.81 3.24 17.86
N PRO A 144 3.17 3.79 19.04
CA PRO A 144 2.29 3.85 20.21
C PRO A 144 0.94 4.52 19.97
N ILE A 145 0.86 5.52 19.08
CA ILE A 145 -0.40 6.20 18.75
C ILE A 145 -1.42 5.25 18.09
N LEU A 146 -0.96 4.30 17.27
CA LEU A 146 -1.82 3.27 16.66
C LEU A 146 -2.33 2.30 17.73
N LYS A 147 -1.47 1.92 18.68
CA LYS A 147 -1.85 1.06 19.80
C LYS A 147 -2.89 1.72 20.69
N GLN A 148 -2.73 3.00 21.00
CA GLN A 148 -3.70 3.78 21.78
C GLN A 148 -5.04 3.91 21.07
N ALA A 149 -5.02 4.07 19.74
CA ALA A 149 -6.23 4.15 18.92
C ALA A 149 -6.88 2.79 18.61
N GLY A 150 -6.20 1.66 18.91
CA GLY A 150 -6.69 0.32 18.59
C GLY A 150 -6.78 0.03 17.09
N VAL A 151 -5.93 0.65 16.28
CA VAL A 151 -5.94 0.53 14.82
C VAL A 151 -4.56 0.16 14.27
N VAL A 152 -4.53 -0.35 13.04
CA VAL A 152 -3.30 -0.55 12.25
C VAL A 152 -3.00 0.67 11.39
N ASP A 153 -1.79 0.73 10.82
CA ASP A 153 -1.43 1.82 9.89
C ASP A 153 -2.24 1.72 8.58
N ALA A 154 -3.02 2.76 8.29
CA ALA A 154 -3.88 2.80 7.11
C ALA A 154 -3.08 2.80 5.79
N GLY A 155 -1.89 3.40 5.76
CA GLY A 155 -1.00 3.39 4.60
C GLY A 155 -0.43 2.00 4.34
N GLY A 156 0.00 1.30 5.38
CA GLY A 156 0.45 -0.09 5.33
C GLY A 156 -0.67 -1.03 4.88
N GLN A 157 -1.88 -0.85 5.40
CA GLN A 157 -3.04 -1.62 4.97
C GLN A 157 -3.36 -1.38 3.49
N GLY A 158 -3.30 -0.14 3.02
CA GLY A 158 -3.50 0.19 1.60
C GLY A 158 -2.46 -0.47 0.70
N LEU A 159 -1.18 -0.47 1.09
CA LEU A 159 -0.13 -1.17 0.35
C LEU A 159 -0.38 -2.68 0.31
N CYS A 160 -0.75 -3.29 1.44
CA CYS A 160 -1.09 -4.71 1.52
C CYS A 160 -2.24 -5.05 0.55
N THR A 161 -3.29 -4.23 0.50
CA THR A 161 -4.42 -4.40 -0.42
C THR A 161 -3.99 -4.35 -1.89
N ILE A 162 -3.08 -3.44 -2.26
CA ILE A 162 -2.53 -3.37 -3.63
C ILE A 162 -1.78 -4.67 -3.97
N LEU A 163 -0.91 -5.14 -3.08
CA LEU A 163 -0.14 -6.38 -3.28
C LEU A 163 -1.05 -7.60 -3.39
N GLU A 164 -2.09 -7.69 -2.57
CA GLU A 164 -3.11 -8.75 -2.65
C GLU A 164 -3.84 -8.73 -4.00
N GLY A 165 -4.17 -7.56 -4.52
CA GLY A 165 -4.80 -7.41 -5.84
C GLY A 165 -3.90 -7.94 -6.95
N VAL A 166 -2.60 -7.62 -6.93
CA VAL A 166 -1.61 -8.14 -7.88
C VAL A 166 -1.49 -9.67 -7.78
N TRP A 167 -1.38 -10.21 -6.56
CA TRP A 167 -1.26 -11.64 -6.34
C TRP A 167 -2.49 -12.43 -6.82
N ARG A 168 -3.70 -11.95 -6.52
CA ARG A 168 -4.95 -12.54 -7.03
C ARG A 168 -5.01 -12.54 -8.55
N TYR A 169 -4.59 -11.43 -9.18
CA TYR A 169 -4.55 -11.33 -10.63
C TYR A 169 -3.63 -12.40 -11.26
N VAL A 170 -2.42 -12.54 -10.73
CA VAL A 170 -1.44 -13.52 -11.25
C VAL A 170 -1.94 -14.96 -11.08
N ARG A 171 -2.75 -15.24 -10.07
CA ARG A 171 -3.40 -16.55 -9.85
C ARG A 171 -4.64 -16.79 -10.71
N GLY A 172 -5.04 -15.83 -11.53
CA GLY A 172 -6.27 -15.93 -12.35
C GLY A 172 -7.57 -15.73 -11.57
N GLU A 173 -7.51 -15.23 -10.32
CA GLU A 173 -8.68 -14.99 -9.46
C GLU A 173 -9.34 -13.61 -9.70
N ALA A 174 -8.80 -12.80 -10.60
CA ALA A 174 -9.26 -11.43 -10.85
C ALA A 174 -10.64 -11.30 -11.53
N GLY A 175 -11.23 -12.40 -12.00
CA GLY A 175 -12.53 -12.39 -12.72
C GLY A 175 -13.76 -12.00 -11.87
N ASN A 176 -13.67 -12.05 -10.53
CA ASN A 176 -14.80 -11.81 -9.65
C ASN A 176 -14.90 -10.39 -9.07
N VAL A 177 -13.94 -9.53 -9.33
CA VAL A 177 -13.92 -8.16 -8.75
C VAL A 177 -14.67 -7.14 -9.63
N ALA A 178 -14.95 -7.47 -10.88
CA ALA A 178 -15.64 -6.57 -11.83
C ALA A 178 -17.15 -6.44 -11.60
N ASN A 179 -17.77 -7.36 -10.84
CA ASN A 179 -19.18 -7.28 -10.45
C ASN A 179 -19.26 -6.88 -8.98
N GLY A 180 -19.29 -5.56 -8.74
CA GLY A 180 -19.39 -4.96 -7.42
C GLY A 180 -20.63 -5.38 -6.65
N GLN A 181 -20.55 -6.54 -6.02
CA GLN A 181 -21.42 -6.97 -4.92
C GLN A 181 -20.61 -7.91 -4.04
N ASP A 182 -19.75 -7.34 -3.21
CA ASP A 182 -19.28 -8.04 -2.02
C ASP A 182 -19.89 -7.35 -0.81
N GLU A 183 -21.06 -7.85 -0.42
CA GLU A 183 -21.70 -7.62 0.86
C GLU A 183 -20.86 -8.31 1.94
N SER A 184 -19.88 -7.62 2.49
CA SER A 184 -19.43 -7.84 3.88
C SER A 184 -18.51 -6.71 4.37
N VAL A 185 -19.00 -5.48 4.31
CA VAL A 185 -18.50 -4.48 5.24
C VAL A 185 -19.28 -4.72 6.54
N ALA A 186 -18.68 -5.45 7.45
CA ALA A 186 -19.17 -5.53 8.81
C ALA A 186 -19.22 -4.10 9.37
N THR A 187 -20.42 -3.55 9.46
CA THR A 187 -20.73 -2.27 10.08
C THR A 187 -20.39 -2.42 11.57
N VAL A 188 -19.23 -1.94 11.97
CA VAL A 188 -18.91 -1.75 13.39
C VAL A 188 -19.75 -0.57 13.83
N THR A 189 -20.96 -0.85 14.36
CA THR A 189 -21.76 0.11 15.07
C THR A 189 -21.06 0.49 16.36
N ALA A 190 -20.59 1.73 16.44
CA ALA A 190 -20.12 2.31 17.68
C ALA A 190 -21.28 2.37 18.71
N PRO A 191 -21.07 2.02 19.99
CA PRO A 191 -22.10 2.14 21.00
C PRO A 191 -22.35 3.63 21.28
N SER A 192 -23.56 4.10 20.98
CA SER A 192 -24.05 5.41 21.34
C SER A 192 -24.36 5.44 22.83
N THR A 193 -23.50 6.05 23.63
CA THR A 193 -23.79 6.38 25.03
C THR A 193 -24.58 7.69 25.06
N PRO A 194 -25.79 7.73 25.65
CA PRO A 194 -26.52 8.98 25.78
C PRO A 194 -25.88 9.86 26.85
N VAL A 195 -25.44 11.04 26.48
CA VAL A 195 -25.04 12.09 27.40
C VAL A 195 -26.29 12.62 28.09
N ARG A 196 -26.42 12.31 29.37
CA ARG A 196 -27.50 12.80 30.25
C ARG A 196 -27.24 14.29 30.54
N ALA A 197 -28.07 15.16 29.98
CA ALA A 197 -28.08 16.58 30.33
C ALA A 197 -28.47 16.75 31.79
N ALA A 198 -27.58 17.33 32.59
CA ALA A 198 -27.89 17.76 33.94
C ALA A 198 -28.60 19.10 33.88
N SER A 199 -29.85 19.11 34.26
CA SER A 199 -30.65 20.33 34.46
C SER A 199 -30.13 21.07 35.69
N MET A 200 -29.60 22.27 35.51
CA MET A 200 -29.41 23.24 36.59
C MET A 200 -30.73 23.93 36.86
N THR A 201 -31.36 23.60 37.96
CA THR A 201 -32.42 24.37 38.59
C THR A 201 -31.78 25.53 39.34
N GLN A 202 -32.09 26.75 38.92
CA GLN A 202 -31.94 27.94 39.76
C GLN A 202 -33.10 27.96 40.76
N SER A 203 -32.77 28.21 42.03
CA SER A 203 -33.71 28.68 43.03
C SER A 203 -33.19 29.94 43.68
N SER A 204 -34.02 30.97 43.56
CA SER A 204 -34.25 32.15 44.41
C SER A 204 -33.12 32.67 45.29
#